data_8ba6a59d0bc8680787ebeafd960038ad
#
_entry.id   8ba6a59d0bc8680787ebeafd960038ad
#
_cell.length_a   1.000
_cell.length_b   1.000
_cell.length_c   1.000
_cell.angle_alpha   90.00
_cell.angle_beta   90.00
_cell.angle_gamma   90.00
#
_symmetry.space_group_name_H-M   'P 1'
#
loop_
_entity.id
_entity.type
_entity.pdbx_description
1 polymer ?
#
loop_
_entity_poly.entity_id
_entity_poly.type
_entity_poly.pdbx_seq_one_letter_code
_entity_poly.pdbx_strand_id
1 'polypeptide(L)'
;MNNSNNEIVVKYEVEGQEIKLTPTIVQQYIVGTDAKITLPEFKMFTELCKVRKLNPFLREAYLIKYSNKQPASIVVGKDAILKRAVLNDQYDGMKSGIIILTESGEEKERKGTFKLPNETLVGGWAEVFRKDWKNSIYCSVALEEVIQKKSDGTPNANWTKQPATMIEKVAKVRALREAFVEDLAGMYEAEEMNVDLPEIKEEPIINQEEVVDAEYEEVSAEEVDMNEL
;
A
#
# COMPACT_ATOMS: atom_id res chain seq x y z
N MET A 1 -29.08 -2.11 33.63
CA MET A 1 -27.71 -1.65 33.83
C MET A 1 -27.13 -1.41 32.46
N ASN A 2 -27.15 -0.18 31.97
CA ASN A 2 -26.59 0.18 30.66
C ASN A 2 -25.08 0.15 30.78
N ASN A 3 -24.45 -0.93 30.34
CA ASN A 3 -23.04 -0.91 29.97
C ASN A 3 -22.92 -0.12 28.66
N SER A 4 -22.80 1.18 28.72
CA SER A 4 -22.22 1.95 27.62
C SER A 4 -20.77 1.52 27.54
N ASN A 5 -20.48 0.56 26.65
CA ASN A 5 -19.13 0.27 26.23
C ASN A 5 -18.56 1.57 25.64
N ASN A 6 -17.79 2.30 26.43
CA ASN A 6 -17.01 3.44 25.96
C ASN A 6 -15.88 2.87 25.07
N GLU A 7 -16.22 2.56 23.82
CA GLU A 7 -15.23 2.11 22.84
C GLU A 7 -14.28 3.27 22.51
N ILE A 8 -12.99 2.99 22.43
CA ILE A 8 -11.99 3.99 22.06
C ILE A 8 -12.20 4.35 20.59
N VAL A 9 -12.45 5.61 20.29
CA VAL A 9 -12.60 6.14 18.94
C VAL A 9 -11.44 7.06 18.62
N VAL A 10 -10.68 6.77 17.56
CA VAL A 10 -9.67 7.66 17.01
C VAL A 10 -10.22 8.35 15.77
N LYS A 11 -10.20 9.68 15.77
CA LYS A 11 -10.66 10.52 14.66
C LYS A 11 -9.51 11.32 14.08
N TYR A 12 -9.45 11.42 12.78
CA TYR A 12 -8.51 12.28 12.06
C TYR A 12 -9.05 12.58 10.66
N GLU A 13 -8.44 13.55 9.98
CA GLU A 13 -8.89 14.02 8.68
C GLU A 13 -7.87 13.62 7.60
N VAL A 14 -8.37 13.11 6.47
CA VAL A 14 -7.62 12.83 5.26
C VAL A 14 -8.34 13.47 4.08
N GLU A 15 -7.70 14.40 3.39
CA GLU A 15 -8.26 15.06 2.18
C GLU A 15 -9.67 15.63 2.36
N GLY A 16 -9.95 16.22 3.53
CA GLY A 16 -11.27 16.80 3.84
C GLY A 16 -12.30 15.79 4.34
N GLN A 17 -11.94 14.49 4.45
CA GLN A 17 -12.81 13.45 4.97
C GLN A 17 -12.44 13.08 6.41
N GLU A 18 -13.43 13.05 7.32
CA GLU A 18 -13.22 12.55 8.67
C GLU A 18 -13.13 11.02 8.65
N ILE A 19 -12.00 10.47 9.12
CA ILE A 19 -11.77 9.04 9.30
C ILE A 19 -12.02 8.71 10.78
N LYS A 20 -12.87 7.71 11.04
CA LYS A 20 -13.17 7.21 12.38
C LYS A 20 -12.74 5.75 12.48
N LEU A 21 -11.84 5.45 13.40
CA LEU A 21 -11.35 4.08 13.65
C LEU A 21 -11.64 3.69 15.11
N THR A 22 -12.21 2.51 15.26
CA THR A 22 -12.36 1.84 16.55
C THR A 22 -11.64 0.50 16.54
N PRO A 23 -11.31 -0.11 17.69
CA PRO A 23 -10.74 -1.46 17.71
C PRO A 23 -11.60 -2.47 16.95
N THR A 24 -12.91 -2.36 17.04
CA THR A 24 -13.86 -3.24 16.34
C THR A 24 -13.76 -3.08 14.82
N ILE A 25 -13.77 -1.84 14.32
CA ILE A 25 -13.62 -1.56 12.87
C ILE A 25 -12.26 -2.08 12.37
N VAL A 26 -11.18 -1.79 13.08
CA VAL A 26 -9.85 -2.26 12.66
C VAL A 26 -9.80 -3.78 12.66
N GLN A 27 -10.36 -4.44 13.66
CA GLN A 27 -10.41 -5.91 13.73
C GLN A 27 -11.21 -6.53 12.57
N GLN A 28 -12.37 -5.98 12.25
CA GLN A 28 -13.29 -6.56 11.26
C GLN A 28 -12.88 -6.28 9.81
N TYR A 29 -12.41 -5.07 9.51
CA TYR A 29 -12.26 -4.60 8.14
C TYR A 29 -10.81 -4.45 7.67
N ILE A 30 -9.85 -4.38 8.59
CA ILE A 30 -8.49 -4.00 8.25
C ILE A 30 -7.48 -5.11 8.51
N VAL A 31 -7.69 -5.93 9.56
CA VAL A 31 -6.76 -7.01 9.93
C VAL A 31 -6.82 -8.20 8.97
N GLY A 32 -7.99 -8.53 8.46
CA GLY A 32 -8.17 -9.60 7.47
C GLY A 32 -7.88 -11.03 7.96
N THR A 33 -7.73 -11.25 9.28
CA THR A 33 -7.48 -12.55 9.90
C THR A 33 -8.28 -12.71 11.19
N ASP A 34 -8.40 -13.94 11.71
CA ASP A 34 -9.06 -14.24 13.00
C ASP A 34 -8.21 -13.88 14.23
N ALA A 35 -6.97 -13.44 14.04
CA ALA A 35 -6.10 -13.03 15.13
C ALA A 35 -6.60 -11.71 15.75
N LYS A 36 -6.64 -11.66 17.08
CA LYS A 36 -7.12 -10.48 17.81
C LYS A 36 -6.02 -9.45 17.96
N ILE A 37 -6.34 -8.19 17.64
CA ILE A 37 -5.45 -7.06 17.87
C ILE A 37 -5.47 -6.67 19.33
N THR A 38 -4.35 -6.17 19.81
CA THR A 38 -4.21 -5.59 21.15
C THR A 38 -4.41 -4.07 21.11
N LEU A 39 -4.72 -3.46 22.23
CA LEU A 39 -4.85 -2.01 22.32
C LEU A 39 -3.57 -1.25 21.93
N PRO A 40 -2.35 -1.68 22.30
CA PRO A 40 -1.12 -1.06 21.80
C PRO A 40 -0.98 -1.13 20.27
N GLU A 41 -1.29 -2.27 19.64
CA GLU A 41 -1.25 -2.43 18.18
C GLU A 41 -2.26 -1.51 17.50
N PHE A 42 -3.47 -1.41 18.01
CA PHE A 42 -4.48 -0.45 17.53
C PHE A 42 -3.97 0.99 17.61
N LYS A 43 -3.42 1.40 18.76
CA LYS A 43 -2.88 2.76 18.94
C LYS A 43 -1.73 3.05 17.98
N MET A 44 -0.77 2.12 17.82
CA MET A 44 0.35 2.30 16.87
C MET A 44 -0.15 2.46 15.43
N PHE A 45 -1.09 1.62 15.01
CA PHE A 45 -1.68 1.68 13.68
C PHE A 45 -2.40 3.01 13.44
N THR A 46 -3.28 3.41 14.35
CA THR A 46 -4.06 4.64 14.20
C THR A 46 -3.21 5.90 14.26
N GLU A 47 -2.15 5.93 15.10
CA GLU A 47 -1.22 7.05 15.12
C GLU A 47 -0.41 7.15 13.82
N LEU A 48 0.07 6.04 13.25
CA LEU A 48 0.71 6.07 11.93
C LEU A 48 -0.24 6.62 10.87
N CYS A 49 -1.47 6.11 10.81
CA CYS A 49 -2.46 6.56 9.84
C CYS A 49 -2.76 8.07 9.97
N LYS A 50 -2.93 8.56 11.21
CA LYS A 50 -3.19 9.96 11.51
C LYS A 50 -2.01 10.86 11.12
N VAL A 51 -0.78 10.52 11.53
CA VAL A 51 0.42 11.31 11.25
C VAL A 51 0.74 11.33 9.76
N ARG A 52 0.59 10.19 9.09
CA ARG A 52 0.87 10.04 7.65
C ARG A 52 -0.34 10.34 6.76
N LYS A 53 -1.49 10.74 7.34
CA LYS A 53 -2.74 11.03 6.64
C LYS A 53 -3.12 9.90 5.67
N LEU A 54 -3.16 8.67 6.19
CA LEU A 54 -3.53 7.48 5.44
C LEU A 54 -4.99 7.12 5.68
N ASN A 55 -5.69 6.72 4.63
CA ASN A 55 -7.05 6.21 4.73
C ASN A 55 -7.06 4.67 4.59
N PRO A 56 -7.20 3.91 5.70
CA PRO A 56 -7.23 2.46 5.65
C PRO A 56 -8.40 1.89 4.86
N PHE A 57 -9.53 2.60 4.78
CA PHE A 57 -10.69 2.17 3.98
C PHE A 57 -10.41 2.21 2.47
N LEU A 58 -9.46 3.06 2.04
CA LEU A 58 -8.95 3.07 0.66
C LEU A 58 -7.75 2.13 0.45
N ARG A 59 -7.50 1.23 1.40
CA ARG A 59 -6.38 0.27 1.36
C ARG A 59 -5.01 0.95 1.32
N GLU A 60 -4.91 2.16 1.87
CA GLU A 60 -3.63 2.87 1.98
C GLU A 60 -2.75 2.32 3.12
N ALA A 61 -3.35 1.70 4.13
CA ALA A 61 -2.66 1.04 5.23
C ALA A 61 -3.38 -0.23 5.67
N TYR A 62 -2.58 -1.22 6.12
CA TYR A 62 -3.06 -2.52 6.60
C TYR A 62 -2.42 -2.82 7.96
N LEU A 63 -3.19 -3.43 8.84
CA LEU A 63 -2.68 -4.05 10.07
C LEU A 63 -2.78 -5.56 9.92
N ILE A 64 -1.66 -6.23 9.75
CA ILE A 64 -1.61 -7.66 9.45
C ILE A 64 -1.15 -8.43 10.70
N LYS A 65 -1.94 -9.39 11.14
CA LYS A 65 -1.61 -10.24 12.28
C LYS A 65 -1.99 -11.69 12.00
N TYR A 66 -1.02 -12.56 11.87
CA TYR A 66 -1.25 -13.98 11.54
C TYR A 66 -1.65 -14.82 12.74
N SER A 67 -1.22 -14.47 13.95
CA SER A 67 -1.54 -15.20 15.16
C SER A 67 -1.51 -14.30 16.40
N ASN A 68 -2.19 -14.74 17.47
CA ASN A 68 -2.17 -14.02 18.76
C ASN A 68 -0.79 -14.09 19.47
N LYS A 69 0.13 -14.93 18.99
CA LYS A 69 1.49 -15.07 19.55
C LYS A 69 2.52 -14.16 18.91
N GLN A 70 2.18 -13.53 17.79
CA GLN A 70 3.06 -12.64 17.05
C GLN A 70 2.52 -11.22 17.09
N PRO A 71 3.39 -10.19 17.10
CA PRO A 71 2.94 -8.81 16.95
C PRO A 71 2.33 -8.57 15.58
N ALA A 72 1.43 -7.61 15.50
CA ALA A 72 0.91 -7.14 14.23
C ALA A 72 1.97 -6.34 13.46
N SER A 73 1.97 -6.49 12.14
CA SER A 73 2.77 -5.69 11.21
C SER A 73 1.90 -4.62 10.56
N ILE A 74 2.40 -3.39 10.52
CA ILE A 74 1.74 -2.29 9.81
C ILE A 74 2.38 -2.21 8.42
N VAL A 75 1.55 -2.31 7.40
CA VAL A 75 1.97 -2.27 5.99
C VAL A 75 1.26 -1.12 5.30
N VAL A 76 1.98 -0.40 4.45
CA VAL A 76 1.45 0.71 3.66
C VAL A 76 1.46 0.34 2.19
N GLY A 77 0.38 0.64 1.48
CA GLY A 77 0.29 0.36 0.06
C GLY A 77 1.22 1.24 -0.78
N LYS A 78 1.80 0.69 -1.84
CA LYS A 78 2.68 1.40 -2.79
C LYS A 78 2.07 2.73 -3.26
N ASP A 79 0.78 2.72 -3.58
CA ASP A 79 0.12 3.89 -4.14
C ASP A 79 -0.02 5.02 -3.11
N ALA A 80 -0.17 4.69 -1.83
CA ALA A 80 -0.15 5.66 -0.74
C ALA A 80 1.26 6.28 -0.56
N ILE A 81 2.31 5.47 -0.68
CA ILE A 81 3.71 5.94 -0.63
C ILE A 81 3.99 6.89 -1.80
N LEU A 82 3.63 6.50 -3.02
CA LEU A 82 3.78 7.34 -4.21
C LEU A 82 2.96 8.62 -4.10
N LYS A 83 1.71 8.54 -3.68
CA LYS A 83 0.83 9.68 -3.46
C LYS A 83 1.46 10.71 -2.51
N ARG A 84 2.01 10.26 -1.39
CA ARG A 84 2.69 11.14 -0.42
C ARG A 84 3.93 11.80 -1.01
N ALA A 85 4.76 11.06 -1.75
CA ALA A 85 5.92 11.63 -2.43
C ALA A 85 5.52 12.68 -3.49
N VAL A 86 4.52 12.40 -4.30
CA VAL A 86 4.04 13.33 -5.36
C VAL A 86 3.44 14.61 -4.77
N LEU A 87 2.84 14.56 -3.58
CA LEU A 87 2.31 15.73 -2.88
C LEU A 87 3.41 16.63 -2.26
N ASN A 88 4.66 16.16 -2.18
CA ASN A 88 5.78 16.99 -1.75
C ASN A 88 6.19 17.94 -2.88
N ASP A 89 6.28 19.25 -2.58
CA ASP A 89 6.62 20.31 -3.55
C ASP A 89 7.97 20.10 -4.23
N GLN A 90 8.86 19.32 -3.59
CA GLN A 90 10.20 19.01 -4.10
C GLN A 90 10.23 17.81 -5.04
N TYR A 91 9.11 17.10 -5.22
CA TYR A 91 9.07 15.98 -6.17
C TYR A 91 9.23 16.48 -7.61
N ASP A 92 10.22 15.91 -8.33
CA ASP A 92 10.56 16.24 -9.74
C ASP A 92 10.51 15.03 -10.66
N GLY A 93 9.79 13.98 -10.24
CA GLY A 93 9.58 12.79 -11.04
C GLY A 93 10.44 11.59 -10.64
N MET A 94 10.19 10.49 -11.34
CA MET A 94 10.84 9.20 -11.09
C MET A 94 10.98 8.43 -12.39
N LYS A 95 12.07 7.67 -12.50
CA LYS A 95 12.26 6.62 -13.49
C LYS A 95 12.42 5.29 -12.77
N SER A 96 12.01 4.20 -13.42
CA SER A 96 12.15 2.88 -12.84
C SER A 96 12.10 1.79 -13.88
N GLY A 97 12.52 0.60 -13.48
CA GLY A 97 12.51 -0.55 -14.34
C GLY A 97 13.11 -1.79 -13.72
N ILE A 98 13.48 -2.71 -14.57
CA ILE A 98 14.08 -3.99 -14.20
C ILE A 98 15.54 -4.06 -14.65
N ILE A 99 16.30 -4.92 -13.99
CA ILE A 99 17.66 -5.30 -14.38
C ILE A 99 17.63 -6.74 -14.89
N ILE A 100 18.19 -6.94 -16.07
CA ILE A 100 18.22 -8.24 -16.74
C ILE A 100 19.65 -8.64 -17.10
N LEU A 101 19.87 -9.93 -17.26
CA LEU A 101 21.02 -10.46 -17.99
C LEU A 101 20.58 -10.89 -19.39
N THR A 102 21.34 -10.48 -20.38
CA THR A 102 21.19 -10.96 -21.76
C THR A 102 21.68 -12.40 -21.89
N GLU A 103 21.47 -13.06 -23.05
CA GLU A 103 22.02 -14.37 -23.34
C GLU A 103 23.56 -14.41 -23.29
N SER A 104 24.20 -13.28 -23.57
CA SER A 104 25.67 -13.16 -23.46
C SER A 104 26.18 -12.92 -22.05
N GLY A 105 25.27 -12.84 -21.06
CA GLY A 105 25.60 -12.53 -19.65
C GLY A 105 25.85 -11.04 -19.38
N GLU A 106 25.55 -10.17 -20.32
CA GLU A 106 25.66 -8.71 -20.12
C GLU A 106 24.47 -8.19 -19.31
N GLU A 107 24.75 -7.41 -18.26
CA GLU A 107 23.72 -6.74 -17.46
C GLU A 107 23.15 -5.54 -18.22
N LYS A 108 21.81 -5.39 -18.20
CA LYS A 108 21.12 -4.25 -18.79
C LYS A 108 19.95 -3.79 -17.97
N GLU A 109 19.81 -2.48 -17.86
CA GLU A 109 18.60 -1.85 -17.35
C GLU A 109 17.53 -1.73 -18.43
N ARG A 110 16.30 -2.11 -18.07
CA ARG A 110 15.09 -1.93 -18.87
C ARG A 110 14.15 -0.98 -18.16
N LYS A 111 13.63 0.03 -18.84
CA LYS A 111 12.54 0.87 -18.29
C LYS A 111 11.25 0.08 -18.23
N GLY A 112 10.54 0.19 -17.08
CA GLY A 112 9.34 -0.59 -16.83
C GLY A 112 9.63 -2.07 -16.63
N THR A 113 8.65 -2.92 -16.89
CA THR A 113 8.70 -4.36 -16.54
C THR A 113 8.86 -5.28 -17.74
N PHE A 114 8.99 -4.72 -18.95
CA PHE A 114 9.12 -5.53 -20.16
C PHE A 114 10.51 -6.15 -20.28
N LYS A 115 10.56 -7.47 -20.51
CA LYS A 115 11.78 -8.21 -20.87
C LYS A 115 11.51 -9.16 -22.02
N LEU A 116 12.55 -9.49 -22.77
CA LEU A 116 12.49 -10.50 -23.82
C LEU A 116 12.49 -11.92 -23.22
N PRO A 117 11.97 -12.93 -23.94
CA PRO A 117 11.92 -14.32 -23.43
C PRO A 117 13.30 -14.91 -23.10
N ASN A 118 14.34 -14.50 -23.84
CA ASN A 118 15.73 -14.94 -23.69
C ASN A 118 16.53 -14.11 -22.66
N GLU A 119 15.92 -13.16 -21.98
CA GLU A 119 16.55 -12.37 -20.91
C GLU A 119 16.21 -12.96 -19.54
N THR A 120 17.19 -12.96 -18.63
CA THR A 120 16.98 -13.38 -17.24
C THR A 120 16.79 -12.16 -16.34
N LEU A 121 15.67 -12.12 -15.60
CA LEU A 121 15.40 -11.08 -14.61
C LEU A 121 16.31 -11.30 -13.39
N VAL A 122 17.09 -10.27 -13.00
CA VAL A 122 18.01 -10.34 -11.85
C VAL A 122 17.76 -9.25 -10.81
N GLY A 123 17.06 -8.16 -11.16
CA GLY A 123 16.81 -7.07 -10.23
C GLY A 123 15.82 -6.05 -10.73
N GLY A 124 15.66 -5.01 -9.93
CA GLY A 124 14.89 -3.81 -10.27
C GLY A 124 15.65 -2.56 -9.88
N TRP A 125 15.32 -1.44 -10.48
CA TRP A 125 15.92 -0.15 -10.21
C TRP A 125 14.88 0.97 -10.23
N ALA A 126 15.16 2.04 -9.50
CA ALA A 126 14.42 3.29 -9.57
C ALA A 126 15.35 4.47 -9.31
N GLU A 127 15.04 5.59 -9.96
CA GLU A 127 15.74 6.86 -9.83
C GLU A 127 14.72 7.95 -9.56
N VAL A 128 14.83 8.61 -8.41
CA VAL A 128 13.92 9.66 -7.95
C VAL A 128 14.63 11.00 -7.99
N PHE A 129 13.92 12.01 -8.50
CA PHE A 129 14.43 13.36 -8.66
C PHE A 129 13.72 14.31 -7.69
N ARG A 130 14.49 15.24 -7.11
CA ARG A 130 13.99 16.34 -6.29
C ARG A 130 14.47 17.67 -6.86
N LYS A 131 13.59 18.69 -6.80
CA LYS A 131 13.90 20.05 -7.28
C LYS A 131 14.99 20.75 -6.47
N ASP A 132 15.09 20.42 -5.17
CA ASP A 132 16.04 21.01 -4.22
C ASP A 132 17.39 20.28 -4.14
N TRP A 133 17.54 19.12 -4.83
CA TRP A 133 18.78 18.34 -4.86
C TRP A 133 19.42 18.35 -6.25
N LYS A 134 20.76 18.46 -6.25
CA LYS A 134 21.53 18.39 -7.50
C LYS A 134 21.58 16.99 -8.09
N ASN A 135 21.67 15.98 -7.24
CA ASN A 135 21.79 14.58 -7.65
C ASN A 135 20.48 13.85 -7.35
N SER A 136 20.11 12.95 -8.26
CA SER A 136 19.01 12.02 -8.03
C SER A 136 19.36 10.96 -7.00
N ILE A 137 18.34 10.35 -6.40
CA ILE A 137 18.48 9.11 -5.61
C ILE A 137 18.25 7.93 -6.55
N TYR A 138 19.29 7.13 -6.72
CA TYR A 138 19.23 5.88 -7.47
C TYR A 138 19.28 4.70 -6.51
N CYS A 139 18.34 3.76 -6.68
CA CYS A 139 18.25 2.54 -5.88
C CYS A 139 18.13 1.34 -6.82
N SER A 140 19.00 0.35 -6.65
CA SER A 140 18.89 -0.96 -7.31
C SER A 140 18.68 -2.05 -6.25
N VAL A 141 17.93 -3.09 -6.60
CA VAL A 141 17.54 -4.18 -5.68
C VAL A 141 17.71 -5.51 -6.41
N ALA A 142 18.46 -6.43 -5.84
CA ALA A 142 18.58 -7.79 -6.37
C ALA A 142 17.28 -8.57 -6.12
N LEU A 143 16.84 -9.31 -7.14
CA LEU A 143 15.63 -10.13 -7.07
C LEU A 143 15.71 -11.17 -5.95
N GLU A 144 16.86 -11.81 -5.79
CA GLU A 144 17.08 -12.86 -4.79
C GLU A 144 17.00 -12.39 -3.35
N GLU A 145 17.29 -11.08 -3.11
CA GLU A 145 17.25 -10.47 -1.78
C GLU A 145 15.82 -10.30 -1.25
N VAL A 146 14.87 -10.03 -2.16
CA VAL A 146 13.53 -9.58 -1.76
C VAL A 146 12.41 -10.52 -2.18
N ILE A 147 12.73 -11.53 -3.00
CA ILE A 147 11.73 -12.49 -3.44
C ILE A 147 11.14 -13.27 -2.24
N GLN A 148 9.86 -13.09 -1.99
CA GLN A 148 9.17 -13.77 -0.91
C GLN A 148 8.92 -15.22 -1.27
N LYS A 149 9.29 -16.13 -0.35
CA LYS A 149 9.17 -17.57 -0.53
C LYS A 149 8.18 -18.15 0.47
N LYS A 150 7.45 -19.18 0.02
CA LYS A 150 6.63 -20.03 0.86
C LYS A 150 7.51 -20.93 1.74
N SER A 151 6.89 -21.68 2.65
CA SER A 151 7.57 -22.65 3.53
C SER A 151 8.30 -23.76 2.77
N ASP A 152 7.90 -24.07 1.53
CA ASP A 152 8.53 -25.04 0.65
C ASP A 152 9.73 -24.49 -0.15
N GLY A 153 10.08 -23.20 0.05
CA GLY A 153 11.17 -22.50 -0.62
C GLY A 153 10.82 -21.96 -2.01
N THR A 154 9.62 -22.22 -2.53
CA THR A 154 9.17 -21.64 -3.81
C THR A 154 8.67 -20.21 -3.63
N PRO A 155 8.78 -19.33 -4.67
CA PRO A 155 8.20 -18.01 -4.61
C PRO A 155 6.69 -18.05 -4.31
N ASN A 156 6.18 -17.05 -3.60
CA ASN A 156 4.73 -16.91 -3.40
C ASN A 156 4.01 -16.59 -4.72
N ALA A 157 2.66 -16.56 -4.69
CA ALA A 157 1.83 -16.41 -5.88
C ALA A 157 2.15 -15.13 -6.69
N ASN A 158 2.37 -13.99 -6.01
CA ASN A 158 2.68 -12.72 -6.66
C ASN A 158 4.06 -12.76 -7.35
N TRP A 159 5.07 -13.24 -6.65
CA TRP A 159 6.42 -13.36 -7.19
C TRP A 159 6.55 -14.42 -8.27
N THR A 160 5.70 -15.46 -8.26
CA THR A 160 5.62 -16.45 -9.36
C THR A 160 4.97 -15.85 -10.60
N LYS A 161 3.85 -15.12 -10.42
CA LYS A 161 3.02 -14.64 -11.52
C LYS A 161 3.61 -13.42 -12.22
N GLN A 162 4.19 -12.49 -11.47
CA GLN A 162 4.61 -11.18 -11.98
C GLN A 162 5.91 -10.67 -11.32
N PRO A 163 7.02 -11.42 -11.37
CA PRO A 163 8.25 -11.06 -10.66
C PRO A 163 8.84 -9.71 -11.09
N ALA A 164 8.74 -9.35 -12.37
CA ALA A 164 9.22 -8.07 -12.89
C ALA A 164 8.47 -6.88 -12.29
N THR A 165 7.15 -6.97 -12.15
CA THR A 165 6.33 -5.95 -11.51
C THR A 165 6.66 -5.82 -10.02
N MET A 166 6.87 -6.97 -9.36
CA MET A 166 7.17 -7.00 -7.93
C MET A 166 8.53 -6.37 -7.63
N ILE A 167 9.58 -6.70 -8.38
CA ILE A 167 10.92 -6.15 -8.13
C ILE A 167 11.01 -4.66 -8.47
N GLU A 168 10.37 -4.20 -9.56
CA GLU A 168 10.28 -2.78 -9.89
C GLU A 168 9.55 -2.00 -8.79
N LYS A 169 8.46 -2.55 -8.25
CA LYS A 169 7.71 -1.98 -7.14
C LYS A 169 8.58 -1.76 -5.90
N VAL A 170 9.36 -2.77 -5.50
CA VAL A 170 10.27 -2.66 -4.35
C VAL A 170 11.32 -1.58 -4.57
N ALA A 171 11.94 -1.53 -5.75
CA ALA A 171 12.93 -0.52 -6.08
C ALA A 171 12.33 0.91 -6.02
N LYS A 172 11.13 1.13 -6.56
CA LYS A 172 10.40 2.41 -6.49
C LYS A 172 10.20 2.88 -5.06
N VAL A 173 9.69 2.00 -4.19
CA VAL A 173 9.37 2.37 -2.82
C VAL A 173 10.62 2.68 -2.01
N ARG A 174 11.71 1.90 -2.17
CA ARG A 174 12.99 2.18 -1.52
C ARG A 174 13.55 3.53 -1.96
N ALA A 175 13.60 3.81 -3.26
CA ALA A 175 14.09 5.09 -3.78
C ALA A 175 13.25 6.29 -3.31
N LEU A 176 11.93 6.17 -3.32
CA LEU A 176 11.02 7.21 -2.83
C LEU A 176 11.23 7.49 -1.34
N ARG A 177 11.37 6.44 -0.51
CA ARG A 177 11.56 6.60 0.93
C ARG A 177 12.92 7.22 1.27
N GLU A 178 13.97 6.94 0.50
CA GLU A 178 15.26 7.60 0.65
C GLU A 178 15.20 9.09 0.22
N ALA A 179 14.49 9.37 -0.87
CA ALA A 179 14.35 10.74 -1.37
C ALA A 179 13.45 11.62 -0.48
N PHE A 180 12.46 11.06 0.19
CA PHE A 180 11.46 11.78 0.99
C PHE A 180 11.32 11.18 2.39
N VAL A 181 12.44 11.00 3.07
CA VAL A 181 12.46 10.37 4.40
C VAL A 181 11.59 11.10 5.41
N GLU A 182 11.49 12.43 5.32
CA GLU A 182 10.67 13.28 6.18
C GLU A 182 9.17 12.93 6.09
N ASP A 183 8.69 12.57 4.91
CA ASP A 183 7.28 12.23 4.66
C ASP A 183 7.00 10.72 4.74
N LEU A 184 7.97 9.89 4.39
CA LEU A 184 7.78 8.46 4.15
C LEU A 184 8.40 7.55 5.22
N ALA A 185 9.12 8.10 6.21
CA ALA A 185 9.67 7.28 7.30
C ALA A 185 8.58 6.49 8.02
N GLY A 186 8.81 5.19 8.23
CA GLY A 186 7.85 4.28 8.87
C GLY A 186 6.77 3.71 7.94
N MET A 187 6.76 4.10 6.66
CA MET A 187 5.85 3.56 5.64
C MET A 187 6.56 2.44 4.88
N TYR A 188 6.30 1.20 5.27
CA TYR A 188 6.89 0.00 4.66
C TYR A 188 5.83 -0.82 3.95
N GLU A 189 6.19 -1.39 2.80
CA GLU A 189 5.32 -2.32 2.07
C GLU A 189 5.42 -3.76 2.61
N ALA A 190 4.49 -4.60 2.18
CA ALA A 190 4.41 -6.00 2.56
C ALA A 190 5.69 -6.77 2.22
N GLU A 191 6.28 -6.51 1.07
CA GLU A 191 7.51 -7.14 0.60
C GLU A 191 8.72 -6.80 1.46
N GLU A 192 8.79 -5.57 1.97
CA GLU A 192 9.87 -5.13 2.85
C GLU A 192 9.73 -5.68 4.26
N MET A 193 8.50 -5.88 4.72
CA MET A 193 8.18 -6.46 6.02
C MET A 193 8.16 -8.00 6.01
N ASN A 194 8.36 -8.60 4.84
CA ASN A 194 8.25 -10.05 4.60
C ASN A 194 6.93 -10.64 5.10
N VAL A 195 5.82 -9.94 4.80
CA VAL A 195 4.45 -10.35 5.12
C VAL A 195 3.64 -10.47 3.85
N ASP A 196 2.76 -11.48 3.77
CA ASP A 196 1.80 -11.59 2.69
C ASP A 196 0.55 -10.77 3.03
N LEU A 197 0.05 -10.00 2.05
CA LEU A 197 -1.25 -9.35 2.20
C LEU A 197 -2.33 -10.45 2.21
N PRO A 198 -3.24 -10.44 3.19
CA PRO A 198 -4.34 -11.39 3.21
C PRO A 198 -5.19 -11.21 1.95
N GLU A 199 -5.61 -12.32 1.34
CA GLU A 199 -6.66 -12.28 0.33
C GLU A 199 -7.92 -11.76 1.00
N ILE A 200 -8.37 -10.58 0.60
CA ILE A 200 -9.63 -10.03 1.09
C ILE A 200 -10.73 -10.87 0.46
N LYS A 201 -11.30 -11.76 1.25
CA LYS A 201 -12.54 -12.40 0.87
C LYS A 201 -13.61 -11.32 0.81
N GLU A 202 -14.07 -11.00 -0.38
CA GLU A 202 -15.25 -10.17 -0.59
C GLU A 202 -16.49 -10.97 -0.17
N GLU A 203 -16.66 -11.18 1.12
CA GLU A 203 -17.97 -11.57 1.63
C GLU A 203 -18.71 -10.24 1.89
N PRO A 204 -19.83 -10.01 1.20
CA PRO A 204 -20.67 -8.87 1.51
C PRO A 204 -21.22 -9.10 2.92
N ILE A 205 -20.68 -8.37 3.90
CA ILE A 205 -21.23 -8.33 5.25
C ILE A 205 -22.53 -7.51 5.17
N ILE A 206 -23.61 -8.17 4.76
CA ILE A 206 -24.95 -7.65 4.95
C ILE A 206 -25.35 -8.01 6.38
N ASN A 207 -24.84 -7.25 7.35
CA ASN A 207 -25.51 -7.18 8.64
C ASN A 207 -26.71 -6.25 8.48
N GLN A 208 -27.90 -6.84 8.49
CA GLN A 208 -29.19 -6.15 8.31
C GLN A 208 -29.56 -5.20 9.46
N GLU A 209 -28.69 -4.88 10.39
CA GLU A 209 -29.04 -4.07 11.59
C GLU A 209 -28.37 -2.67 11.65
N GLU A 210 -27.52 -2.29 10.71
CA GLU A 210 -27.04 -0.90 10.58
C GLU A 210 -27.02 -0.47 9.11
N VAL A 211 -28.19 -0.33 8.52
CA VAL A 211 -28.35 0.49 7.32
C VAL A 211 -28.24 1.96 7.81
N VAL A 212 -27.07 2.53 7.70
CA VAL A 212 -26.94 3.98 7.70
C VAL A 212 -27.60 4.43 6.41
N ASP A 213 -28.79 5.02 6.50
CA ASP A 213 -29.44 5.68 5.37
C ASP A 213 -28.47 6.70 4.78
N ALA A 214 -27.84 6.34 3.68
CA ALA A 214 -27.22 7.31 2.81
C ALA A 214 -28.38 8.02 2.10
N GLU A 215 -28.71 9.22 2.51
CA GLU A 215 -29.64 10.09 1.77
C GLU A 215 -29.00 10.37 0.41
N TYR A 216 -29.47 9.66 -0.62
CA TYR A 216 -29.25 10.04 -2.01
C TYR A 216 -30.28 11.07 -2.36
N GLU A 217 -29.90 12.32 -2.57
CA GLU A 217 -30.72 13.27 -3.30
C GLU A 217 -30.79 12.76 -4.76
N GLU A 218 -31.97 12.29 -5.16
CA GLU A 218 -32.29 12.08 -6.57
C GLU A 218 -32.27 13.44 -7.26
N VAL A 219 -31.18 13.72 -7.98
CA VAL A 219 -31.16 14.82 -8.94
C VAL A 219 -32.03 14.40 -10.11
N SER A 220 -33.24 14.94 -10.21
CA SER A 220 -34.09 14.77 -11.36
C SER A 220 -33.36 15.29 -12.60
N ALA A 221 -33.11 14.39 -13.56
CA ALA A 221 -32.62 14.79 -14.87
C ALA A 221 -33.69 15.65 -15.53
N GLU A 222 -33.43 16.98 -15.68
CA GLU A 222 -34.16 17.79 -16.57
C GLU A 222 -33.92 17.29 -18.00
N GLU A 223 -35.00 16.90 -18.68
CA GLU A 223 -34.98 16.55 -20.11
C GLU A 223 -34.51 17.78 -20.87
N VAL A 224 -33.30 17.73 -21.42
CA VAL A 224 -32.82 18.75 -22.36
C VAL A 224 -33.53 18.49 -23.71
N ASP A 225 -34.42 19.39 -24.08
CA ASP A 225 -35.09 19.35 -25.37
C ASP A 225 -34.06 19.58 -26.50
N MET A 226 -33.79 18.50 -27.25
CA MET A 226 -32.81 18.46 -28.34
C MET A 226 -33.29 19.15 -29.64
N ASN A 227 -34.30 20.02 -29.59
CA ASN A 227 -34.85 20.70 -30.80
C ASN A 227 -34.49 22.18 -30.91
N GLU A 228 -33.58 22.70 -30.05
CA GLU A 228 -33.05 24.07 -30.20
C GLU A 228 -31.53 24.09 -30.39
N LEU A 229 -31.05 23.56 -31.52
CA LEU A 229 -29.75 23.87 -32.10
C LEU A 229 -29.85 23.96 -33.62
#